data_8dd9435184f3d6b72ac3b1c7f121c66f
#
_entry.id   8dd9435184f3d6b72ac3b1c7f121c66f
#
_cell.length_a   1.000
_cell.length_b   1.000
_cell.length_c   1.000
_cell.angle_alpha   90.00
_cell.angle_beta   90.00
_cell.angle_gamma   90.00
#
_symmetry.space_group_name_H-M   'P 1'
#
loop_
_entity.id
_entity.type
_entity.pdbx_description
1 polymer ?
#
loop_
_entity_poly.entity_id
_entity_poly.type
_entity_poly.pdbx_seq_one_letter_code
_entity_poly.pdbx_strand_id
1 'polypeptide(L)'
;KGFATHALFPQMARYLDGVTASSVYEARLGVELFKKPVHGYSVGLSNSDCYAMNQLCNALSFNSLAQMALFNTILPDSNISKGLRINPMISSVSTPLYNPCAPYSRLGIPIDTLDPSICNTINGLHFHALCEQNVDALFPVLDAIEGHFKDHLRALDWINWGGGHHI
;
A
#
# COMPACT_ATOMS: atom_id res chain seq x y z
N LYS A 1 -10.82 -5.29 4.22
CA LYS A 1 -11.42 -3.96 4.22
C LYS A 1 -11.94 -3.67 2.82
N GLY A 2 -13.06 -3.02 2.69
CA GLY A 2 -13.71 -2.83 1.42
C GLY A 2 -14.63 -3.99 1.09
N PHE A 3 -14.18 -5.02 0.41
CA PHE A 3 -15.02 -6.13 -0.01
C PHE A 3 -14.51 -7.48 0.53
N ALA A 4 -15.28 -8.11 1.42
CA ALA A 4 -14.94 -9.39 2.03
C ALA A 4 -16.05 -10.45 1.90
N THR A 5 -16.99 -10.27 0.95
CA THR A 5 -18.05 -11.24 0.66
C THR A 5 -17.47 -12.44 -0.08
N HIS A 6 -16.85 -13.33 0.66
CA HIS A 6 -16.03 -14.43 0.15
C HIS A 6 -16.79 -15.40 -0.77
N ALA A 7 -18.11 -15.48 -0.67
CA ALA A 7 -18.94 -16.30 -1.57
C ALA A 7 -18.78 -15.91 -3.05
N LEU A 8 -18.39 -14.64 -3.35
CA LEU A 8 -18.16 -14.14 -4.70
C LEU A 8 -16.70 -14.26 -5.15
N PHE A 9 -15.78 -14.63 -4.27
CA PHE A 9 -14.34 -14.71 -4.59
C PHE A 9 -14.02 -15.60 -5.79
N PRO A 10 -14.63 -16.77 -5.98
CA PRO A 10 -14.36 -17.59 -7.18
C PRO A 10 -14.70 -16.90 -8.49
N GLN A 11 -15.73 -16.04 -8.50
CA GLN A 11 -16.10 -15.25 -9.68
C GLN A 11 -15.13 -14.08 -9.89
N MET A 12 -14.81 -13.34 -8.83
CA MET A 12 -13.89 -12.20 -8.89
C MET A 12 -12.47 -12.62 -9.28
N ALA A 13 -11.99 -13.75 -8.81
CA ALA A 13 -10.68 -14.30 -9.14
C ALA A 13 -10.49 -14.63 -10.63
N ARG A 14 -11.57 -14.65 -11.42
CA ARG A 14 -11.50 -14.78 -12.89
C ARG A 14 -11.06 -13.50 -13.58
N TYR A 15 -11.20 -12.34 -12.91
CA TYR A 15 -10.97 -11.01 -13.47
C TYR A 15 -9.88 -10.23 -12.73
N LEU A 16 -9.57 -10.60 -11.50
CA LEU A 16 -8.60 -9.91 -10.66
C LEU A 16 -7.37 -10.80 -10.42
N ASP A 17 -6.19 -10.20 -10.45
CA ASP A 17 -4.91 -10.91 -10.31
C ASP A 17 -4.46 -11.07 -8.86
N GLY A 18 -5.11 -10.38 -7.92
CA GLY A 18 -4.77 -10.46 -6.51
C GLY A 18 -5.75 -9.70 -5.61
N VAL A 19 -5.40 -9.64 -4.35
CA VAL A 19 -6.16 -8.92 -3.31
C VAL A 19 -5.24 -8.05 -2.47
N THR A 20 -5.82 -7.01 -1.87
CA THR A 20 -5.16 -6.23 -0.82
C THR A 20 -5.72 -6.60 0.55
N ALA A 21 -4.85 -6.62 1.57
CA ALA A 21 -5.21 -6.96 2.93
C ALA A 21 -4.62 -5.94 3.91
N SER A 22 -5.42 -5.49 4.89
CA SER A 22 -4.99 -4.56 5.93
C SER A 22 -4.86 -5.20 7.31
N SER A 23 -4.93 -6.52 7.38
CA SER A 23 -4.69 -7.32 8.57
C SER A 23 -4.29 -8.75 8.22
N VAL A 24 -3.72 -9.47 9.19
CA VAL A 24 -3.40 -10.90 9.06
C VAL A 24 -4.66 -11.72 8.70
N TYR A 25 -5.82 -11.36 9.26
CA TYR A 25 -7.08 -12.06 8.98
C TYR A 25 -7.53 -11.87 7.53
N GLU A 26 -7.44 -10.66 6.99
CA GLU A 26 -7.74 -10.39 5.59
C GLU A 26 -6.73 -11.07 4.66
N ALA A 27 -5.44 -11.07 5.03
CA ALA A 27 -4.42 -11.78 4.25
C ALA A 27 -4.71 -13.28 4.19
N ARG A 28 -5.07 -13.89 5.32
CA ARG A 28 -5.48 -15.30 5.39
C ARG A 28 -6.68 -15.57 4.52
N LEU A 29 -7.71 -14.72 4.59
CA LEU A 29 -8.90 -14.82 3.75
C LEU A 29 -8.54 -14.79 2.25
N GLY A 30 -7.61 -13.92 1.85
CA GLY A 30 -7.10 -13.85 0.49
C GLY A 30 -6.42 -15.14 0.05
N VAL A 31 -5.51 -15.66 0.85
CA VAL A 31 -4.76 -16.89 0.55
C VAL A 31 -5.70 -18.11 0.49
N GLU A 32 -6.56 -18.28 1.48
CA GLU A 32 -7.38 -19.50 1.61
C GLU A 32 -8.54 -19.54 0.60
N LEU A 33 -9.21 -18.42 0.35
CA LEU A 33 -10.45 -18.38 -0.41
C LEU A 33 -10.34 -17.70 -1.77
N PHE A 34 -9.54 -16.62 -1.90
CA PHE A 34 -9.33 -15.99 -3.20
C PHE A 34 -8.26 -16.71 -4.03
N LYS A 35 -7.25 -17.28 -3.36
CA LYS A 35 -6.18 -18.11 -3.95
C LYS A 35 -5.36 -17.39 -5.02
N LYS A 36 -5.10 -16.12 -4.82
CA LYS A 36 -4.29 -15.25 -5.67
C LYS A 36 -3.30 -14.47 -4.78
N PRO A 37 -2.29 -13.80 -5.36
CA PRO A 37 -1.36 -12.98 -4.61
C PRO A 37 -2.04 -11.99 -3.68
N VAL A 38 -1.44 -11.78 -2.51
CA VAL A 38 -1.91 -10.85 -1.48
C VAL A 38 -0.90 -9.74 -1.30
N HIS A 39 -1.35 -8.49 -1.41
CA HIS A 39 -0.59 -7.31 -1.07
C HIS A 39 -1.04 -6.80 0.30
N GLY A 40 -0.16 -6.91 1.28
CA GLY A 40 -0.44 -6.50 2.66
C GLY A 40 -0.09 -5.03 2.91
N TYR A 41 -0.88 -4.38 3.77
CA TYR A 41 -0.57 -3.08 4.35
C TYR A 41 -1.21 -2.98 5.73
N SER A 42 -0.46 -2.51 6.72
CA SER A 42 -1.01 -2.12 8.02
C SER A 42 -0.26 -0.92 8.59
N VAL A 43 -1.00 -0.01 9.23
CA VAL A 43 -0.43 1.16 9.91
C VAL A 43 0.51 0.74 11.05
N GLY A 44 0.18 -0.34 11.76
CA GLY A 44 1.00 -0.93 12.80
C GLY A 44 1.07 -2.45 12.63
N LEU A 45 2.26 -3.02 12.83
CA LEU A 45 2.52 -4.45 12.82
C LEU A 45 3.20 -4.83 14.14
N SER A 46 2.62 -5.78 14.86
CA SER A 46 3.32 -6.45 15.95
C SER A 46 4.36 -7.43 15.40
N ASN A 47 5.25 -7.94 16.24
CA ASN A 47 6.21 -8.96 15.81
C ASN A 47 5.50 -10.21 15.26
N SER A 48 4.42 -10.66 15.90
CA SER A 48 3.62 -11.78 15.40
C SER A 48 2.97 -11.51 14.06
N ASP A 49 2.52 -10.26 13.82
CA ASP A 49 1.95 -9.87 12.53
C ASP A 49 3.03 -9.87 11.44
N CYS A 50 4.27 -9.45 11.74
CA CYS A 50 5.38 -9.51 10.79
C CYS A 50 5.62 -10.94 10.30
N TYR A 51 5.69 -11.93 11.20
CA TYR A 51 5.83 -13.34 10.82
C TYR A 51 4.65 -13.82 9.97
N ALA A 52 3.41 -13.52 10.40
CA ALA A 52 2.22 -13.96 9.69
C ALA A 52 2.09 -13.30 8.31
N MET A 53 2.31 -11.99 8.20
CA MET A 53 2.24 -11.28 6.93
C MET A 53 3.34 -11.72 5.96
N ASN A 54 4.54 -12.02 6.46
CA ASN A 54 5.62 -12.58 5.64
C ASN A 54 5.27 -13.94 5.02
N GLN A 55 4.47 -14.75 5.70
CA GLN A 55 4.02 -16.05 5.20
C GLN A 55 2.83 -15.96 4.24
N LEU A 56 1.97 -14.97 4.45
CA LEU A 56 0.70 -14.86 3.73
C LEU A 56 0.75 -13.93 2.53
N CYS A 57 1.63 -12.93 2.54
CA CYS A 57 1.65 -11.90 1.52
C CYS A 57 2.79 -12.09 0.51
N ASN A 58 2.55 -11.67 -0.72
CA ASN A 58 3.57 -11.61 -1.78
C ASN A 58 4.28 -10.25 -1.78
N ALA A 59 3.57 -9.20 -1.38
CA ALA A 59 4.11 -7.85 -1.21
C ALA A 59 3.59 -7.24 0.08
N LEU A 60 4.39 -6.36 0.70
CA LEU A 60 4.03 -5.66 1.93
C LEU A 60 4.45 -4.19 1.84
N SER A 61 3.48 -3.30 1.99
CA SER A 61 3.71 -1.87 2.12
C SER A 61 3.89 -1.48 3.58
N PHE A 62 4.98 -0.83 3.91
CA PHE A 62 5.27 -0.32 5.25
C PHE A 62 4.82 1.13 5.39
N ASN A 63 4.26 1.46 6.54
CA ASN A 63 3.76 2.80 6.83
C ASN A 63 4.87 3.80 7.19
N SER A 64 6.03 3.31 7.57
CA SER A 64 7.21 4.13 7.91
C SER A 64 8.51 3.38 7.68
N LEU A 65 9.62 4.11 7.56
CA LEU A 65 10.96 3.52 7.49
C LEU A 65 11.29 2.72 8.77
N ALA A 66 10.86 3.20 9.93
CA ALA A 66 11.06 2.49 11.20
C ALA A 66 10.33 1.14 11.22
N GLN A 67 9.10 1.06 10.69
CA GLN A 67 8.37 -0.19 10.57
C GLN A 67 9.08 -1.17 9.64
N MET A 68 9.57 -0.70 8.50
CA MET A 68 10.35 -1.53 7.56
C MET A 68 11.67 -2.01 8.18
N ALA A 69 12.39 -1.13 8.89
CA ALA A 69 13.62 -1.49 9.58
C ALA A 69 13.39 -2.56 10.67
N LEU A 70 12.32 -2.41 11.46
CA LEU A 70 11.91 -3.42 12.45
C LEU A 70 11.61 -4.76 11.78
N PHE A 71 10.84 -4.75 10.70
CA PHE A 71 10.54 -5.97 9.94
C PHE A 71 11.82 -6.66 9.45
N ASN A 72 12.77 -5.91 8.87
CA ASN A 72 14.04 -6.46 8.40
C ASN A 72 14.91 -6.99 9.54
N THR A 73 14.81 -6.42 10.76
CA THR A 73 15.50 -6.94 11.94
C THR A 73 14.90 -8.27 12.42
N ILE A 74 13.56 -8.40 12.37
CA ILE A 74 12.84 -9.62 12.79
C ILE A 74 13.00 -10.74 11.75
N LEU A 75 13.03 -10.40 10.47
CA LEU A 75 13.03 -11.31 9.34
C LEU A 75 14.11 -10.89 8.31
N PRO A 76 15.39 -11.00 8.65
CA PRO A 76 16.51 -10.55 7.80
C PRO A 76 16.54 -11.27 6.43
N ASP A 77 16.14 -12.53 6.40
CA ASP A 77 16.15 -13.37 5.19
C ASP A 77 14.83 -13.34 4.42
N SER A 78 13.93 -12.41 4.73
CA SER A 78 12.65 -12.30 4.06
C SER A 78 12.81 -11.82 2.61
N ASN A 79 12.26 -12.61 1.67
CA ASN A 79 12.22 -12.30 0.24
C ASN A 79 10.89 -11.68 -0.20
N ILE A 80 10.02 -11.24 0.73
CA ILE A 80 8.78 -10.56 0.39
C ILE A 80 9.07 -9.27 -0.38
N SER A 81 8.26 -8.97 -1.38
CA SER A 81 8.36 -7.69 -2.10
C SER A 81 7.99 -6.54 -1.16
N LYS A 82 8.92 -5.62 -0.92
CA LYS A 82 8.81 -4.55 0.08
C LYS A 82 8.57 -3.21 -0.58
N GLY A 83 7.60 -2.47 -0.06
CA GLY A 83 7.36 -1.10 -0.50
C GLY A 83 7.03 -0.16 0.65
N LEU A 84 6.96 1.11 0.35
CA LEU A 84 6.62 2.15 1.31
C LEU A 84 5.28 2.79 0.95
N ARG A 85 4.45 3.01 1.97
CA ARG A 85 3.33 3.92 1.82
C ARG A 85 3.83 5.35 1.97
N ILE A 86 3.60 6.15 0.94
CA ILE A 86 3.87 7.58 0.93
C ILE A 86 2.59 8.38 1.12
N ASN A 87 2.70 9.54 1.74
CA ASN A 87 1.67 10.57 1.76
C ASN A 87 2.05 11.64 0.73
N PRO A 88 1.34 11.77 -0.38
CA PRO A 88 1.67 12.76 -1.41
C PRO A 88 1.41 14.20 -0.98
N MET A 89 0.85 14.42 0.21
CA MET A 89 0.47 15.72 0.79
C MET A 89 -0.56 16.49 -0.06
N ILE A 90 -1.16 15.82 -1.02
CA ILE A 90 -2.20 16.35 -1.92
C ILE A 90 -3.41 15.41 -1.88
N SER A 91 -4.58 15.96 -1.67
CA SER A 91 -5.86 15.27 -1.77
C SER A 91 -6.98 16.29 -1.99
N SER A 92 -7.91 15.96 -2.87
CA SER A 92 -9.11 16.75 -3.11
C SER A 92 -10.32 16.28 -2.28
N VAL A 93 -10.11 15.44 -1.28
CA VAL A 93 -11.16 15.00 -0.35
C VAL A 93 -11.66 16.17 0.47
N SER A 94 -12.94 16.52 0.30
CA SER A 94 -13.56 17.69 0.93
C SER A 94 -13.79 17.54 2.43
N THR A 95 -14.04 16.31 2.89
CA THR A 95 -14.29 16.03 4.31
C THR A 95 -12.97 15.75 5.04
N PRO A 96 -12.52 16.62 5.96
CA PRO A 96 -11.21 16.46 6.60
C PRO A 96 -11.02 15.12 7.32
N LEU A 97 -12.09 14.56 7.88
CA LEU A 97 -12.07 13.26 8.57
C LEU A 97 -11.67 12.10 7.63
N TYR A 98 -12.01 12.20 6.36
CA TYR A 98 -11.73 11.17 5.35
C TYR A 98 -10.52 11.50 4.48
N ASN A 99 -9.88 12.66 4.71
CA ASN A 99 -8.69 13.05 3.97
C ASN A 99 -7.44 12.36 4.53
N PRO A 100 -6.88 11.35 3.83
CA PRO A 100 -5.70 10.64 4.31
C PRO A 100 -4.41 11.49 4.23
N CYS A 101 -4.46 12.61 3.52
CA CYS A 101 -3.37 13.56 3.38
C CYS A 101 -3.54 14.83 4.24
N ALA A 102 -4.49 14.81 5.19
CA ALA A 102 -4.69 15.92 6.12
C ALA A 102 -3.42 16.24 6.92
N PRO A 103 -3.22 17.48 7.38
CA PRO A 103 -2.15 17.82 8.30
C PRO A 103 -2.14 16.88 9.51
N TYR A 104 -0.92 16.44 9.89
CA TYR A 104 -0.71 15.46 10.99
C TYR A 104 -1.26 14.05 10.74
N SER A 105 -1.61 13.70 9.51
CA SER A 105 -1.94 12.32 9.14
C SER A 105 -0.79 11.38 9.49
N ARG A 106 -1.13 10.22 10.06
CA ARG A 106 -0.16 9.14 10.34
C ARG A 106 -0.09 8.10 9.22
N LEU A 107 -0.74 8.38 8.09
CA LEU A 107 -0.92 7.43 7.00
C LEU A 107 0.13 7.66 5.91
N GLY A 108 1.20 6.90 6.01
CA GLY A 108 2.33 6.98 5.09
C GLY A 108 3.36 8.04 5.49
N ILE A 109 4.45 8.07 4.76
CA ILE A 109 5.58 8.99 4.95
C ILE A 109 5.33 10.22 4.08
N PRO A 110 5.39 11.44 4.62
CA PRO A 110 5.29 12.65 3.79
C PRO A 110 6.32 12.63 2.65
N ILE A 111 5.86 12.87 1.43
CA ILE A 111 6.67 12.70 0.22
C ILE A 111 7.92 13.61 0.24
N ASP A 112 7.80 14.82 0.77
CA ASP A 112 8.85 15.82 0.87
C ASP A 112 9.97 15.45 1.87
N THR A 113 9.72 14.47 2.75
CA THR A 113 10.72 13.98 3.72
C THR A 113 11.52 12.78 3.20
N LEU A 114 11.19 12.24 2.03
CA LEU A 114 11.87 11.10 1.43
C LEU A 114 12.90 11.54 0.38
N ASP A 115 14.08 10.97 0.45
CA ASP A 115 15.03 11.06 -0.66
C ASP A 115 14.52 10.15 -1.82
N PRO A 116 14.42 10.67 -3.06
CA PRO A 116 13.95 9.88 -4.20
C PRO A 116 14.75 8.61 -4.47
N SER A 117 16.02 8.57 -4.09
CA SER A 117 16.89 7.39 -4.24
C SER A 117 16.44 6.18 -3.43
N ILE A 118 15.50 6.36 -2.48
CA ILE A 118 14.87 5.25 -1.72
C ILE A 118 14.26 4.21 -2.67
N CYS A 119 13.79 4.61 -3.84
CA CYS A 119 13.25 3.71 -4.85
C CYS A 119 14.25 2.63 -5.28
N ASN A 120 15.56 2.86 -5.13
CA ASN A 120 16.58 1.86 -5.44
C ASN A 120 16.71 0.76 -4.36
N THR A 121 16.05 0.91 -3.23
CA THR A 121 16.17 0.01 -2.06
C THR A 121 14.88 -0.73 -1.73
N ILE A 122 13.81 -0.42 -2.43
CA ILE A 122 12.48 -1.00 -2.26
C ILE A 122 11.93 -1.52 -3.59
N ASN A 123 10.92 -2.38 -3.53
CA ASN A 123 10.26 -2.89 -4.72
C ASN A 123 9.09 -2.04 -5.20
N GLY A 124 8.50 -1.22 -4.32
CA GLY A 124 7.36 -0.44 -4.76
C GLY A 124 6.94 0.70 -3.86
N LEU A 125 6.05 1.53 -4.39
CA LEU A 125 5.39 2.60 -3.67
C LEU A 125 3.89 2.33 -3.56
N HIS A 126 3.32 2.74 -2.44
CA HIS A 126 1.89 2.73 -2.20
C HIS A 126 1.45 4.12 -1.75
N PHE A 127 0.37 4.61 -2.31
CA PHE A 127 -0.32 5.80 -1.79
C PHE A 127 -1.83 5.57 -1.75
N HIS A 128 -2.53 6.34 -0.93
CA HIS A 128 -3.99 6.32 -0.86
C HIS A 128 -4.45 7.74 -0.54
N ALA A 129 -4.85 8.47 -1.54
CA ALA A 129 -5.15 9.90 -1.46
C ALA A 129 -6.61 10.26 -1.83
N LEU A 130 -7.36 9.30 -2.39
CA LEU A 130 -8.72 9.47 -2.85
C LEU A 130 -9.73 8.86 -1.86
N CYS A 131 -10.93 9.42 -1.84
CA CYS A 131 -12.11 8.86 -1.18
C CYS A 131 -13.34 9.17 -2.03
N GLU A 132 -13.89 8.15 -2.71
CA GLU A 132 -15.06 8.26 -3.58
C GLU A 132 -14.92 9.39 -4.62
N GLN A 133 -13.84 9.36 -5.39
CA GLN A 133 -13.52 10.42 -6.35
C GLN A 133 -13.26 9.86 -7.75
N ASN A 134 -13.50 10.69 -8.76
CA ASN A 134 -13.23 10.40 -10.16
C ASN A 134 -11.74 10.57 -10.50
N VAL A 135 -11.38 10.14 -11.68
CA VAL A 135 -9.99 10.16 -12.18
C VAL A 135 -9.33 11.54 -12.15
N ASP A 136 -10.10 12.62 -12.33
CA ASP A 136 -9.57 13.99 -12.29
C ASP A 136 -8.88 14.33 -10.96
N ALA A 137 -9.35 13.71 -9.86
CA ALA A 137 -8.75 13.87 -8.54
C ALA A 137 -7.41 13.14 -8.40
N LEU A 138 -7.13 12.17 -9.27
CA LEU A 138 -5.90 11.40 -9.26
C LEU A 138 -4.74 12.14 -9.93
N PHE A 139 -4.97 12.89 -11.00
CA PHE A 139 -3.90 13.56 -11.76
C PHE A 139 -2.97 14.42 -10.90
N PRO A 140 -3.47 15.33 -10.03
CA PRO A 140 -2.57 16.13 -9.18
C PRO A 140 -1.71 15.27 -8.23
N VAL A 141 -2.22 14.11 -7.81
CA VAL A 141 -1.49 13.17 -6.96
C VAL A 141 -0.36 12.51 -7.73
N LEU A 142 -0.63 12.09 -8.97
CA LEU A 142 0.38 11.49 -9.86
C LEU A 142 1.44 12.52 -10.23
N ASP A 143 1.06 13.75 -10.56
CA ASP A 143 2.00 14.84 -10.87
C ASP A 143 2.96 15.11 -9.70
N ALA A 144 2.45 15.10 -8.46
CA ALA A 144 3.28 15.28 -7.27
C ALA A 144 4.28 14.12 -7.08
N ILE A 145 3.82 12.88 -7.27
CA ILE A 145 4.68 11.69 -7.14
C ILE A 145 5.73 11.66 -8.25
N GLU A 146 5.32 11.88 -9.50
CA GLU A 146 6.23 11.93 -10.63
C GLU A 146 7.22 13.08 -10.50
N GLY A 147 6.74 14.27 -10.11
CA GLY A 147 7.59 15.44 -9.90
C GLY A 147 8.65 15.25 -8.82
N HIS A 148 8.35 14.50 -7.76
CA HIS A 148 9.30 14.23 -6.67
C HIS A 148 10.28 13.12 -7.02
N PHE A 149 9.80 11.95 -7.44
CA PHE A 149 10.63 10.76 -7.65
C PHE A 149 11.29 10.71 -9.04
N LYS A 150 10.67 11.32 -10.06
CA LYS A 150 11.20 11.41 -11.43
C LYS A 150 11.64 10.04 -11.98
N ASP A 151 12.85 9.97 -12.54
CA ASP A 151 13.41 8.74 -13.12
C ASP A 151 13.61 7.62 -12.11
N HIS A 152 13.65 7.91 -10.80
CA HIS A 152 13.76 6.86 -9.77
C HIS A 152 12.56 5.91 -9.74
N LEU A 153 11.38 6.34 -10.24
CA LEU A 153 10.21 5.45 -10.35
C LEU A 153 10.47 4.23 -11.23
N ARG A 154 11.40 4.32 -12.17
CA ARG A 154 11.75 3.21 -13.07
C ARG A 154 12.48 2.06 -12.39
N ALA A 155 12.99 2.26 -11.18
CA ALA A 155 13.60 1.22 -10.37
C ALA A 155 12.58 0.34 -9.65
N LEU A 156 11.30 0.74 -9.63
CA LEU A 156 10.25 0.04 -8.91
C LEU A 156 9.62 -1.07 -9.77
N ASP A 157 9.28 -2.18 -9.11
CA ASP A 157 8.54 -3.28 -9.73
C ASP A 157 7.03 -2.99 -9.79
N TRP A 158 6.51 -2.17 -8.87
CA TRP A 158 5.08 -1.87 -8.79
C TRP A 158 4.77 -0.53 -8.11
N ILE A 159 3.60 0.02 -8.44
CA ILE A 159 2.98 1.16 -7.76
C ILE A 159 1.54 0.79 -7.40
N ASN A 160 1.19 0.91 -6.12
CA ASN A 160 -0.16 0.70 -5.61
C ASN A 160 -0.84 2.06 -5.38
N TRP A 161 -1.84 2.36 -6.17
CA TRP A 161 -2.54 3.66 -6.13
C TRP A 161 -3.60 3.75 -5.03
N GLY A 162 -3.70 2.71 -4.19
CA GLY A 162 -4.70 2.66 -3.13
C GLY A 162 -6.11 2.44 -3.66
N GLY A 163 -7.08 2.97 -2.93
CA GLY A 163 -8.49 2.87 -3.28
C GLY A 163 -9.17 4.25 -3.32
N GLY A 164 -10.50 4.23 -3.26
CA GLY A 164 -11.28 5.46 -3.27
C GLY A 164 -11.60 6.01 -4.67
N HIS A 165 -11.36 5.21 -5.69
CA HIS A 165 -11.71 5.53 -7.08
C HIS A 165 -13.17 5.14 -7.35
N HIS A 166 -13.92 6.01 -8.03
CA HIS A 166 -15.15 5.61 -8.66
C HIS A 166 -14.86 4.74 -9.89
N ILE A 167 -15.75 3.80 -10.13
CA ILE A 167 -15.70 2.89 -11.29
C ILE A 167 -16.64 3.40 -12.37
#